data_457305ae843a8efa10ca383228d28ef6
#
_entry.id   457305ae843a8efa10ca383228d28ef6
#
_cell.length_a   1.000
_cell.length_b   1.000
_cell.length_c   1.000
_cell.angle_alpha   90.00
_cell.angle_beta   90.00
_cell.angle_gamma   90.00
#
_symmetry.space_group_name_H-M   'P 1'
#
loop_
_entity.id
_entity.type
_entity.pdbx_description
1 polymer ?
#
loop_
_entity_poly.entity_id
_entity_poly.type
_entity_poly.pdbx_seq_one_letter_code
_entity_poly.pdbx_strand_id
1 'polypeptide(L)'
;MRQTTSTWLRNARPYHRAMAANYFIGTSGWYYEHWRGLFYPQALPKSRWLEFYAQHFATVELNNSFYRLPSEKAFAQWHDSVPENFRFAVKVSRFITHIKRLRNVEEPLDNFLSRARGLEYKLGPLLYQLPPNMPRKDEVLESFLKLLPQGLSHAFEFRHQSWLDQGVFDLLRRYGAGLCAFDMPDLTTPLVATADFAYIRFHGSTGLYWSCYSDQELESWAQRISRMAQEVNTVYIYFNNDAQAFAVSNARTLAGMLGV
;
A
#
# COMPACT_ATOMS: atom_id res chain seq x y z
N MET A 1 -1.51 24.70 61.47
CA MET A 1 -1.38 23.41 60.76
C MET A 1 -2.57 23.25 59.82
N ARG A 2 -2.38 23.46 58.52
CA ARG A 2 -3.38 23.16 57.47
C ARG A 2 -2.68 22.31 56.45
N GLN A 3 -3.13 21.07 56.32
CA GLN A 3 -2.65 20.13 55.30
C GLN A 3 -3.36 20.46 53.98
N THR A 4 -2.55 20.74 52.96
CA THR A 4 -3.01 20.87 51.57
C THR A 4 -2.88 19.51 50.88
N THR A 5 -4.00 18.84 50.66
CA THR A 5 -4.10 17.64 49.85
C THR A 5 -4.04 18.02 48.34
N SER A 6 -2.95 17.71 47.68
CA SER A 6 -2.78 17.87 46.25
C SER A 6 -3.51 16.72 45.53
N THR A 7 -4.60 17.05 44.84
CA THR A 7 -5.38 16.13 44.02
C THR A 7 -4.78 16.08 42.61
N TRP A 8 -4.02 15.03 42.30
CA TRP A 8 -3.57 14.74 40.93
C TRP A 8 -4.74 14.23 40.12
N LEU A 9 -5.38 15.11 39.37
CA LEU A 9 -6.31 14.74 38.29
C LEU A 9 -5.51 14.07 37.16
N ARG A 10 -5.64 12.76 37.06
CA ARG A 10 -5.22 12.01 35.88
C ARG A 10 -6.12 12.44 34.73
N ASN A 11 -5.56 13.15 33.75
CA ASN A 11 -6.21 13.39 32.48
C ASN A 11 -6.35 12.05 31.75
N ALA A 12 -7.44 11.36 31.95
CA ALA A 12 -7.88 10.28 31.08
C ALA A 12 -8.19 10.90 29.71
N ARG A 13 -7.40 10.54 28.71
CA ARG A 13 -7.76 10.85 27.32
C ARG A 13 -9.15 10.26 27.08
N PRO A 14 -10.09 10.99 26.43
CA PRO A 14 -11.40 10.43 26.14
C PRO A 14 -11.19 9.19 25.24
N TYR A 15 -11.85 8.10 25.60
CA TYR A 15 -11.97 6.92 24.76
C TYR A 15 -12.68 7.34 23.48
N HIS A 16 -11.91 7.69 22.42
CA HIS A 16 -12.44 7.72 21.08
C HIS A 16 -12.87 6.29 20.77
N ARG A 17 -14.17 6.07 20.64
CA ARG A 17 -14.73 4.84 20.08
C ARG A 17 -14.01 4.63 18.75
N ALA A 18 -13.13 3.65 18.70
CA ALA A 18 -12.37 3.34 17.50
C ALA A 18 -13.39 3.07 16.38
N MET A 19 -13.45 3.95 15.40
CA MET A 19 -14.20 3.68 14.17
C MET A 19 -13.53 2.48 13.52
N ALA A 20 -14.30 1.54 12.99
CA ALA A 20 -13.75 0.41 12.25
C ALA A 20 -12.86 0.95 11.12
N ALA A 21 -11.66 0.37 10.94
CA ALA A 21 -10.77 0.78 9.88
C ALA A 21 -11.43 0.57 8.51
N ASN A 22 -11.15 1.45 7.56
CA ASN A 22 -11.55 1.27 6.18
C ASN A 22 -10.62 0.26 5.50
N TYR A 23 -11.17 -0.68 4.74
CA TYR A 23 -10.40 -1.65 3.98
C TYR A 23 -10.44 -1.34 2.49
N PHE A 24 -9.27 -1.32 1.86
CA PHE A 24 -9.08 -1.24 0.42
C PHE A 24 -8.31 -2.48 -0.03
N ILE A 25 -9.04 -3.47 -0.54
CA ILE A 25 -8.47 -4.76 -0.96
C ILE A 25 -8.59 -4.86 -2.47
N GLY A 26 -7.48 -5.14 -3.15
CA GLY A 26 -7.42 -5.22 -4.60
C GLY A 26 -6.17 -5.92 -5.09
N THR A 27 -5.77 -5.64 -6.32
CA THR A 27 -4.64 -6.27 -6.98
C THR A 27 -3.56 -5.28 -7.39
N SER A 28 -2.34 -5.77 -7.58
CA SER A 28 -1.23 -5.00 -8.13
C SER A 28 -1.35 -4.95 -9.66
N GLY A 29 -2.14 -4.00 -10.16
CA GLY A 29 -2.49 -3.87 -11.57
C GLY A 29 -3.82 -4.53 -11.92
N TRP A 30 -4.35 -4.14 -13.08
CA TRP A 30 -5.61 -4.66 -13.64
C TRP A 30 -5.50 -5.03 -15.12
N TYR A 31 -4.41 -4.66 -15.77
CA TYR A 31 -4.28 -4.75 -17.23
C TYR A 31 -3.49 -6.00 -17.62
N TYR A 32 -4.14 -7.17 -17.45
CA TYR A 32 -3.53 -8.48 -17.71
C TYR A 32 -4.34 -9.24 -18.77
N GLU A 33 -3.71 -9.54 -19.94
CA GLU A 33 -4.35 -10.27 -21.03
C GLU A 33 -4.80 -11.67 -20.61
N HIS A 34 -4.01 -12.33 -19.79
CA HIS A 34 -4.30 -13.68 -19.31
C HIS A 34 -5.47 -13.76 -18.31
N TRP A 35 -6.03 -12.61 -17.87
CA TRP A 35 -7.26 -12.59 -17.08
C TRP A 35 -8.52 -12.64 -17.96
N ARG A 36 -8.38 -12.57 -19.28
CA ARG A 36 -9.50 -12.70 -20.22
C ARG A 36 -10.07 -14.12 -20.17
N GLY A 37 -11.38 -14.24 -19.96
CA GLY A 37 -12.07 -15.51 -19.77
C GLY A 37 -11.98 -16.07 -18.33
N LEU A 38 -11.10 -15.53 -17.48
CA LEU A 38 -11.00 -15.88 -16.06
C LEU A 38 -11.67 -14.82 -15.16
N PHE A 39 -11.32 -13.57 -15.35
CA PHE A 39 -11.90 -12.42 -14.65
C PHE A 39 -12.66 -11.49 -15.60
N TYR A 40 -12.04 -11.11 -16.71
CA TYR A 40 -12.70 -10.30 -17.74
C TYR A 40 -13.53 -11.18 -18.69
N PRO A 41 -14.78 -10.78 -19.01
CA PRO A 41 -15.53 -11.42 -20.09
C PRO A 41 -14.71 -11.49 -21.39
N GLN A 42 -14.81 -12.59 -22.11
CA GLN A 42 -14.03 -12.84 -23.33
C GLN A 42 -14.15 -11.72 -24.37
N ALA A 43 -15.35 -11.18 -24.55
CA ALA A 43 -15.65 -10.13 -25.52
C ALA A 43 -15.41 -8.71 -25.02
N LEU A 44 -15.01 -8.51 -23.74
CA LEU A 44 -14.85 -7.17 -23.18
C LEU A 44 -13.61 -6.48 -23.77
N PRO A 45 -13.76 -5.30 -24.43
CA PRO A 45 -12.62 -4.58 -24.97
C PRO A 45 -11.69 -4.07 -23.84
N LYS A 46 -10.39 -4.05 -24.11
CA LYS A 46 -9.36 -3.64 -23.12
C LYS A 46 -9.57 -2.23 -22.57
N SER A 47 -10.14 -1.33 -23.38
CA SER A 47 -10.46 0.03 -22.95
C SER A 47 -11.48 0.10 -21.80
N ARG A 48 -12.25 -0.97 -21.59
CA ARG A 48 -13.27 -1.05 -20.55
C ARG A 48 -12.85 -1.91 -19.34
N TRP A 49 -11.61 -2.40 -19.33
CA TRP A 49 -11.16 -3.28 -18.25
C TRP A 49 -11.10 -2.58 -16.90
N LEU A 50 -10.67 -1.32 -16.84
CA LEU A 50 -10.63 -0.57 -15.58
C LEU A 50 -12.03 -0.32 -15.03
N GLU A 51 -12.97 0.06 -15.87
CA GLU A 51 -14.38 0.20 -15.52
C GLU A 51 -14.97 -1.11 -14.94
N PHE A 52 -14.72 -2.24 -15.62
CA PHE A 52 -15.16 -3.55 -15.15
C PHE A 52 -14.48 -3.93 -13.84
N TYR A 53 -13.17 -3.70 -13.72
CA TYR A 53 -12.41 -3.96 -12.50
C TYR A 53 -12.99 -3.18 -11.30
N ALA A 54 -13.33 -1.91 -11.51
CA ALA A 54 -13.87 -1.03 -10.47
C ALA A 54 -15.30 -1.40 -10.01
N GLN A 55 -16.01 -2.28 -10.74
CA GLN A 55 -17.27 -2.87 -10.27
C GLN A 55 -17.05 -3.99 -9.23
N HIS A 56 -15.83 -4.49 -9.11
CA HIS A 56 -15.47 -5.62 -8.24
C HIS A 56 -14.53 -5.25 -7.10
N PHE A 57 -13.78 -4.18 -7.25
CA PHE A 57 -12.79 -3.71 -6.29
C PHE A 57 -12.86 -2.18 -6.14
N ALA A 58 -12.68 -1.70 -4.93
CA ALA A 58 -12.64 -0.27 -4.63
C ALA A 58 -11.21 0.33 -4.71
N THR A 59 -10.22 -0.46 -5.09
CA THR A 59 -8.82 -0.02 -5.17
C THR A 59 -7.99 -0.87 -6.12
N VAL A 60 -6.90 -0.28 -6.62
CA VAL A 60 -5.86 -0.96 -7.38
C VAL A 60 -4.50 -0.31 -7.12
N GLU A 61 -3.43 -1.09 -7.17
CA GLU A 61 -2.06 -0.58 -7.16
C GLU A 61 -1.53 -0.41 -8.60
N LEU A 62 -1.14 0.81 -8.96
CA LEU A 62 -0.55 1.15 -10.25
C LEU A 62 0.94 0.78 -10.26
N ASN A 63 1.33 -0.21 -11.07
CA ASN A 63 2.73 -0.64 -11.21
C ASN A 63 3.42 -0.13 -12.49
N ASN A 64 2.68 0.27 -13.50
CA ASN A 64 3.24 0.80 -14.75
C ASN A 64 4.06 2.08 -14.54
N SER A 65 3.67 2.92 -13.57
CA SER A 65 4.39 4.13 -13.16
C SER A 65 5.83 3.86 -12.67
N PHE A 66 6.08 2.65 -12.18
CA PHE A 66 7.41 2.21 -11.78
C PHE A 66 8.40 2.13 -12.96
N TYR A 67 7.95 1.64 -14.11
CA TYR A 67 8.78 1.46 -15.31
C TYR A 67 8.80 2.70 -16.19
N ARG A 68 7.64 3.30 -16.40
CA ARG A 68 7.45 4.49 -17.23
C ARG A 68 6.39 5.38 -16.57
N LEU A 69 6.77 6.60 -16.25
CA LEU A 69 5.85 7.56 -15.64
C LEU A 69 4.71 7.92 -16.63
N PRO A 70 3.45 7.63 -16.29
CA PRO A 70 2.31 7.99 -17.12
C PRO A 70 2.20 9.51 -17.30
N SER A 71 1.51 9.94 -18.36
CA SER A 71 1.19 11.36 -18.53
C SER A 71 0.13 11.80 -17.54
N GLU A 72 0.05 13.10 -17.25
CA GLU A 72 -1.02 13.69 -16.45
C GLU A 72 -2.40 13.33 -17.01
N LYS A 73 -2.56 13.39 -18.33
CA LYS A 73 -3.79 12.98 -19.03
C LYS A 73 -4.16 11.51 -18.73
N ALA A 74 -3.19 10.62 -18.63
CA ALA A 74 -3.47 9.21 -18.32
C ALA A 74 -3.99 9.05 -16.88
N PHE A 75 -3.41 9.75 -15.91
CA PHE A 75 -3.92 9.75 -14.54
C PHE A 75 -5.33 10.34 -14.45
N ALA A 76 -5.60 11.46 -15.13
CA ALA A 76 -6.93 12.05 -15.20
C ALA A 76 -7.95 11.11 -15.85
N GLN A 77 -7.59 10.40 -16.93
CA GLN A 77 -8.46 9.40 -17.54
C GLN A 77 -8.79 8.25 -16.58
N TRP A 78 -7.82 7.78 -15.78
CA TRP A 78 -8.09 6.75 -14.77
C TRP A 78 -8.99 7.29 -13.65
N HIS A 79 -8.76 8.52 -13.21
CA HIS A 79 -9.64 9.19 -12.25
C HIS A 79 -11.10 9.17 -12.74
N ASP A 80 -11.35 9.56 -13.98
CA ASP A 80 -12.69 9.68 -14.56
C ASP A 80 -13.35 8.32 -14.85
N SER A 81 -12.54 7.25 -14.96
CA SER A 81 -13.02 5.90 -15.34
C SER A 81 -13.52 5.05 -14.16
N VAL A 82 -13.46 5.55 -12.93
CA VAL A 82 -13.79 4.77 -11.73
C VAL A 82 -14.71 5.55 -10.78
N PRO A 83 -15.49 4.86 -9.92
CA PRO A 83 -16.36 5.50 -8.92
C PRO A 83 -15.61 6.44 -7.97
N GLU A 84 -16.33 7.36 -7.32
CA GLU A 84 -15.77 8.36 -6.41
C GLU A 84 -15.06 7.76 -5.18
N ASN A 85 -15.54 6.63 -4.68
CA ASN A 85 -14.95 5.93 -3.56
C ASN A 85 -13.73 5.07 -3.91
N PHE A 86 -13.34 5.01 -5.19
CA PHE A 86 -12.19 4.24 -5.64
C PHE A 86 -10.87 4.92 -5.24
N ARG A 87 -9.84 4.12 -4.91
CA ARG A 87 -8.49 4.61 -4.57
C ARG A 87 -7.42 3.94 -5.41
N PHE A 88 -6.48 4.73 -5.89
CA PHE A 88 -5.30 4.25 -6.60
C PHE A 88 -4.08 4.36 -5.70
N ALA A 89 -3.51 3.24 -5.25
CA ALA A 89 -2.14 3.27 -4.77
C ALA A 89 -1.20 3.37 -5.97
N VAL A 90 -0.11 4.12 -5.85
CA VAL A 90 0.79 4.36 -6.99
C VAL A 90 2.22 3.98 -6.62
N LYS A 91 2.79 3.00 -7.32
CA LYS A 91 4.19 2.61 -7.14
C LYS A 91 5.10 3.64 -7.78
N VAL A 92 5.97 4.22 -6.97
CA VAL A 92 6.88 5.29 -7.37
C VAL A 92 7.95 4.77 -8.33
N SER A 93 8.37 5.63 -9.27
CA SER A 93 9.31 5.31 -10.33
C SER A 93 10.59 4.63 -9.84
N ARG A 94 11.02 3.58 -10.57
CA ARG A 94 12.30 2.90 -10.34
C ARG A 94 13.51 3.84 -10.45
N PHE A 95 13.37 4.93 -11.17
CA PHE A 95 14.43 5.93 -11.27
C PHE A 95 14.75 6.52 -9.90
N ILE A 96 13.72 6.86 -9.10
CA ILE A 96 13.87 7.39 -7.75
C ILE A 96 14.39 6.32 -6.80
N THR A 97 13.76 5.15 -6.78
CA THR A 97 13.98 4.13 -5.75
C THR A 97 15.17 3.21 -6.06
N HIS A 98 15.37 2.79 -7.31
CA HIS A 98 16.37 1.79 -7.70
C HIS A 98 17.63 2.40 -8.32
N ILE A 99 17.48 3.41 -9.19
CA ILE A 99 18.61 4.03 -9.88
C ILE A 99 19.27 5.06 -8.98
N LYS A 100 18.51 6.04 -8.51
CA LYS A 100 19.00 7.12 -7.62
C LYS A 100 19.11 6.67 -6.16
N ARG A 101 18.41 5.60 -5.77
CA ARG A 101 18.41 5.07 -4.39
C ARG A 101 18.14 6.18 -3.37
N LEU A 102 17.07 6.95 -3.64
CA LEU A 102 16.58 8.08 -2.84
C LEU A 102 17.50 9.30 -2.76
N ARG A 103 18.55 9.42 -3.59
CA ARG A 103 19.51 10.52 -3.55
C ARG A 103 19.36 11.45 -4.75
N ASN A 104 19.39 12.77 -4.51
CA ASN A 104 19.30 13.79 -5.55
C ASN A 104 18.08 13.56 -6.44
N VAL A 105 16.90 13.49 -5.82
CA VAL A 105 15.64 13.10 -6.45
C VAL A 105 14.56 14.18 -6.36
N GLU A 106 14.90 15.37 -5.95
CA GLU A 106 13.97 16.48 -5.77
C GLU A 106 13.15 16.73 -7.05
N GLU A 107 13.82 16.98 -8.16
CA GLU A 107 13.18 17.22 -9.45
C GLU A 107 12.42 15.97 -9.99
N PRO A 108 13.00 14.75 -10.00
CA PRO A 108 12.25 13.55 -10.37
C PRO A 108 11.03 13.26 -9.47
N LEU A 109 11.14 13.57 -8.18
CA LEU A 109 10.03 13.41 -7.23
C LEU A 109 8.92 14.40 -7.51
N ASP A 110 9.25 15.68 -7.69
CA ASP A 110 8.28 16.72 -8.03
C ASP A 110 7.56 16.43 -9.36
N ASN A 111 8.30 16.00 -10.39
CA ASN A 111 7.71 15.59 -11.66
C ASN A 111 6.77 14.37 -11.51
N PHE A 112 7.15 13.40 -10.67
CA PHE A 112 6.30 12.25 -10.37
C PHE A 112 5.02 12.68 -9.65
N LEU A 113 5.14 13.45 -8.58
CA LEU A 113 4.04 13.91 -7.74
C LEU A 113 3.07 14.81 -8.50
N SER A 114 3.58 15.73 -9.33
CA SER A 114 2.75 16.61 -10.16
C SER A 114 1.81 15.82 -11.06
N ARG A 115 2.31 14.73 -11.68
CA ARG A 115 1.48 13.89 -12.54
C ARG A 115 0.51 13.01 -11.76
N ALA A 116 0.96 12.42 -10.64
CA ALA A 116 0.12 11.57 -9.79
C ALA A 116 -1.07 12.36 -9.20
N ARG A 117 -0.93 13.67 -8.99
CA ARG A 117 -2.02 14.57 -8.57
C ARG A 117 -3.20 14.62 -9.56
N GLY A 118 -3.03 14.17 -10.81
CA GLY A 118 -4.13 13.96 -11.74
C GLY A 118 -5.17 12.93 -11.28
N LEU A 119 -4.86 12.13 -10.24
CA LEU A 119 -5.82 11.27 -9.54
C LEU A 119 -6.63 12.00 -8.46
N GLU A 120 -6.28 13.24 -8.14
CA GLU A 120 -6.98 14.10 -7.17
C GLU A 120 -7.24 13.37 -5.83
N TYR A 121 -8.47 13.40 -5.33
CA TYR A 121 -8.88 12.73 -4.08
C TYR A 121 -8.93 11.19 -4.18
N LYS A 122 -8.81 10.63 -5.40
CA LYS A 122 -8.68 9.18 -5.62
C LYS A 122 -7.22 8.70 -5.49
N LEU A 123 -6.25 9.62 -5.30
CA LEU A 123 -4.88 9.25 -4.99
C LEU A 123 -4.80 8.64 -3.58
N GLY A 124 -4.47 7.38 -3.54
CA GLY A 124 -4.15 6.63 -2.32
C GLY A 124 -2.64 6.67 -2.01
N PRO A 125 -2.12 5.70 -1.28
CA PRO A 125 -0.71 5.70 -0.88
C PRO A 125 0.26 5.62 -2.06
N LEU A 126 1.39 6.30 -1.90
CA LEU A 126 2.55 6.23 -2.78
C LEU A 126 3.52 5.17 -2.25
N LEU A 127 3.79 4.13 -3.03
CA LEU A 127 4.65 3.02 -2.63
C LEU A 127 6.09 3.22 -3.12
N TYR A 128 7.02 3.34 -2.19
CA TYR A 128 8.47 3.40 -2.43
C TYR A 128 9.10 2.03 -2.15
N GLN A 129 9.16 1.17 -3.16
CA GLN A 129 9.86 -0.11 -3.03
C GLN A 129 11.35 0.10 -3.24
N LEU A 130 12.21 -0.27 -2.28
CA LEU A 130 13.65 -0.25 -2.39
C LEU A 130 14.20 -1.59 -2.91
N PRO A 131 15.32 -1.56 -3.67
CA PRO A 131 15.88 -2.78 -4.25
C PRO A 131 16.52 -3.68 -3.17
N PRO A 132 16.55 -5.01 -3.40
CA PRO A 132 17.10 -5.98 -2.44
C PRO A 132 18.60 -5.81 -2.17
N ASN A 133 19.33 -5.20 -3.08
CA ASN A 133 20.75 -4.90 -2.94
C ASN A 133 21.03 -3.49 -2.37
N MET A 134 20.09 -2.91 -1.64
CA MET A 134 20.24 -1.64 -0.94
C MET A 134 20.20 -1.86 0.57
N PRO A 135 21.34 -2.02 1.25
CA PRO A 135 21.39 -2.13 2.69
C PRO A 135 20.98 -0.81 3.36
N ARG A 136 20.60 -0.90 4.64
CA ARG A 136 20.15 0.22 5.47
C ARG A 136 21.14 1.38 5.47
N LYS A 137 20.60 2.58 5.30
CA LYS A 137 21.29 3.88 5.40
C LYS A 137 20.30 4.92 5.93
N ASP A 138 20.28 5.10 7.24
CA ASP A 138 19.29 5.92 7.93
C ASP A 138 19.31 7.38 7.45
N GLU A 139 20.49 7.95 7.22
CA GLU A 139 20.64 9.34 6.80
C GLU A 139 20.03 9.56 5.39
N VAL A 140 20.12 8.54 4.53
CA VAL A 140 19.52 8.60 3.18
C VAL A 140 18.01 8.53 3.26
N LEU A 141 17.49 7.62 4.09
CA LEU A 141 16.05 7.48 4.30
C LEU A 141 15.48 8.75 4.92
N GLU A 142 16.11 9.26 5.99
CA GLU A 142 15.65 10.47 6.68
C GLU A 142 15.68 11.71 5.79
N SER A 143 16.76 11.88 5.01
CA SER A 143 16.85 12.98 4.03
C SER A 143 15.75 12.90 2.99
N PHE A 144 15.41 11.71 2.53
CA PHE A 144 14.31 11.51 1.59
C PHE A 144 12.95 11.75 2.24
N LEU A 145 12.71 11.26 3.45
CA LEU A 145 11.46 11.48 4.18
C LEU A 145 11.16 12.99 4.39
N LYS A 146 12.19 13.80 4.57
CA LYS A 146 12.07 15.27 4.68
C LYS A 146 11.61 15.95 3.39
N LEU A 147 11.80 15.33 2.23
CA LEU A 147 11.35 15.85 0.94
C LEU A 147 9.87 15.55 0.66
N LEU A 148 9.28 14.59 1.39
CA LEU A 148 7.94 14.12 1.10
C LEU A 148 6.88 15.14 1.56
N PRO A 149 5.92 15.52 0.68
CA PRO A 149 4.89 16.47 1.04
C PRO A 149 3.96 15.91 2.10
N GLN A 150 3.59 16.75 3.05
CA GLN A 150 2.55 16.44 4.03
C GLN A 150 1.18 16.30 3.35
N GLY A 151 0.29 15.50 3.93
CA GLY A 151 -1.06 15.28 3.43
C GLY A 151 -1.20 14.21 2.34
N LEU A 152 -0.10 13.58 1.92
CA LEU A 152 -0.10 12.35 1.12
C LEU A 152 0.34 11.17 1.97
N SER A 153 -0.20 9.98 1.68
CA SER A 153 0.21 8.75 2.35
C SER A 153 1.43 8.15 1.64
N HIS A 154 2.50 7.91 2.38
CA HIS A 154 3.76 7.37 1.86
C HIS A 154 4.07 6.02 2.48
N ALA A 155 4.19 4.95 1.69
CA ALA A 155 4.50 3.59 2.14
C ALA A 155 5.87 3.13 1.63
N PHE A 156 6.67 2.50 2.49
CA PHE A 156 8.01 2.01 2.15
C PHE A 156 8.08 0.49 2.22
N GLU A 157 8.49 -0.14 1.12
CA GLU A 157 8.73 -1.57 1.02
C GLU A 157 10.23 -1.83 0.96
N PHE A 158 10.77 -2.44 2.00
CA PHE A 158 12.18 -2.75 2.14
C PHE A 158 12.45 -4.21 1.78
N ARG A 159 13.27 -4.44 0.76
CA ARG A 159 13.63 -5.78 0.28
C ARG A 159 14.96 -6.32 0.81
N HIS A 160 15.71 -5.53 1.56
CA HIS A 160 16.92 -5.96 2.25
C HIS A 160 16.67 -6.06 3.76
N GLN A 161 17.04 -7.18 4.36
CA GLN A 161 16.74 -7.49 5.77
C GLN A 161 17.21 -6.44 6.79
N SER A 162 18.32 -5.75 6.51
CA SER A 162 18.86 -4.74 7.42
C SER A 162 17.93 -3.56 7.71
N TRP A 163 16.89 -3.36 6.88
CA TRP A 163 15.87 -2.33 7.10
C TRP A 163 14.76 -2.76 8.08
N LEU A 164 14.65 -4.05 8.36
CA LEU A 164 13.60 -4.59 9.25
C LEU A 164 14.07 -4.49 10.71
N ASP A 165 14.15 -3.27 11.21
CA ASP A 165 14.70 -2.92 12.51
C ASP A 165 13.86 -1.84 13.18
N GLN A 166 13.78 -1.88 14.52
CA GLN A 166 12.95 -0.95 15.30
C GLN A 166 13.33 0.50 15.06
N GLY A 167 14.64 0.83 14.91
CA GLY A 167 15.08 2.19 14.62
C GLY A 167 14.56 2.74 13.30
N VAL A 168 14.41 1.87 12.27
CA VAL A 168 13.79 2.24 10.99
C VAL A 168 12.30 2.46 11.16
N PHE A 169 11.60 1.60 11.93
CA PHE A 169 10.18 1.76 12.19
C PHE A 169 9.87 3.04 12.96
N ASP A 170 10.72 3.39 13.93
CA ASP A 170 10.60 4.64 14.68
C ASP A 170 10.89 5.87 13.81
N LEU A 171 11.81 5.74 12.85
CA LEU A 171 12.07 6.78 11.85
C LEU A 171 10.85 6.99 10.96
N LEU A 172 10.24 5.93 10.44
CA LEU A 172 9.00 6.02 9.66
C LEU A 172 7.86 6.66 10.45
N ARG A 173 7.66 6.27 11.72
CA ARG A 173 6.63 6.86 12.60
C ARG A 173 6.83 8.37 12.79
N ARG A 174 8.06 8.81 12.95
CA ARG A 174 8.39 10.25 13.12
C ARG A 174 7.91 11.09 11.94
N TYR A 175 7.93 10.52 10.74
CA TYR A 175 7.53 11.20 9.51
C TYR A 175 6.12 10.80 9.02
N GLY A 176 5.38 9.98 9.77
CA GLY A 176 4.05 9.51 9.38
C GLY A 176 4.05 8.62 8.14
N ALA A 177 5.17 7.95 7.84
CA ALA A 177 5.30 7.06 6.71
C ALA A 177 4.97 5.61 7.09
N GLY A 178 4.23 4.88 6.23
CA GLY A 178 3.83 3.50 6.45
C GLY A 178 4.93 2.51 6.09
N LEU A 179 5.14 1.51 6.96
CA LEU A 179 5.86 0.30 6.57
C LEU A 179 4.95 -0.55 5.67
N CYS A 180 5.40 -0.86 4.46
CA CYS A 180 4.74 -1.86 3.64
C CYS A 180 5.14 -3.25 4.13
N ALA A 181 4.20 -3.96 4.74
CA ALA A 181 4.36 -5.37 5.01
C ALA A 181 4.14 -6.17 3.72
N PHE A 182 4.91 -7.22 3.51
CA PHE A 182 4.69 -8.11 2.37
C PHE A 182 5.01 -9.56 2.71
N ASP A 183 4.41 -10.44 1.94
CA ASP A 183 4.60 -11.88 2.00
C ASP A 183 5.10 -12.40 0.64
N MET A 184 6.18 -13.14 0.68
CA MET A 184 6.78 -13.82 -0.47
C MET A 184 7.54 -15.05 0.01
N PRO A 185 7.88 -16.04 -0.86
CA PRO A 185 8.42 -17.34 -0.44
C PRO A 185 9.62 -17.27 0.52
N ASP A 186 10.55 -16.35 0.28
CA ASP A 186 11.81 -16.29 1.03
C ASP A 186 11.84 -15.19 2.10
N LEU A 187 10.81 -14.35 2.18
CA LEU A 187 10.78 -13.20 3.08
C LEU A 187 9.36 -12.74 3.42
N THR A 188 8.99 -12.92 4.67
CA THR A 188 7.78 -12.31 5.24
C THR A 188 8.18 -11.20 6.18
N THR A 189 7.67 -9.99 5.97
CA THR A 189 7.98 -8.84 6.80
C THR A 189 7.02 -8.74 8.00
N PRO A 190 7.44 -8.10 9.10
CA PRO A 190 6.55 -7.86 10.23
C PRO A 190 5.41 -6.93 9.82
N LEU A 191 4.22 -7.18 10.35
CA LEU A 191 3.08 -6.29 10.23
C LEU A 191 3.10 -5.32 11.42
N VAL A 192 3.57 -4.08 11.17
CA VAL A 192 3.79 -3.05 12.19
C VAL A 192 3.21 -1.72 11.73
N ALA A 193 2.38 -1.10 12.56
CA ALA A 193 1.87 0.24 12.30
C ALA A 193 2.96 1.29 12.51
N THR A 194 3.28 2.04 11.47
CA THR A 194 4.20 3.18 11.50
C THR A 194 3.55 4.48 11.02
N ALA A 195 2.31 4.42 10.53
CA ALA A 195 1.47 5.53 10.10
C ALA A 195 0.02 5.27 10.57
N ASP A 196 -0.90 6.15 10.24
CA ASP A 196 -2.33 6.00 10.46
C ASP A 196 -3.03 5.06 9.46
N PHE A 197 -2.24 4.44 8.58
CA PHE A 197 -2.67 3.40 7.65
C PHE A 197 -1.69 2.22 7.65
N ALA A 198 -2.17 1.04 7.27
CA ALA A 198 -1.36 -0.14 6.95
C ALA A 198 -1.33 -0.38 5.43
N TYR A 199 -0.22 -0.89 4.93
CA TYR A 199 -0.02 -1.26 3.53
C TYR A 199 0.55 -2.67 3.45
N ILE A 200 -0.15 -3.57 2.75
CA ILE A 200 0.19 -5.00 2.71
C ILE A 200 0.21 -5.49 1.28
N ARG A 201 1.23 -6.28 0.92
CA ARG A 201 1.37 -6.87 -0.41
C ARG A 201 1.59 -8.38 -0.34
N PHE A 202 0.87 -9.10 -1.18
CA PHE A 202 0.93 -10.54 -1.29
C PHE A 202 1.52 -10.95 -2.63
N HIS A 203 2.73 -11.55 -2.61
CA HIS A 203 3.46 -11.92 -3.82
C HIS A 203 3.39 -13.40 -4.17
N GLY A 204 2.64 -14.19 -3.42
CA GLY A 204 2.60 -15.65 -3.48
C GLY A 204 3.36 -16.28 -2.32
N SER A 205 2.81 -17.33 -1.72
CA SER A 205 3.39 -18.00 -0.54
C SER A 205 4.47 -19.01 -0.88
N THR A 206 4.25 -19.82 -1.92
CA THR A 206 5.15 -20.92 -2.33
C THR A 206 5.86 -20.64 -3.65
N GLY A 207 5.40 -19.67 -4.42
CA GLY A 207 5.96 -19.31 -5.72
C GLY A 207 5.70 -17.84 -6.04
N LEU A 208 6.78 -17.09 -6.24
CA LEU A 208 6.74 -15.64 -6.44
C LEU A 208 5.92 -15.27 -7.68
N TYR A 209 4.83 -14.53 -7.48
CA TYR A 209 3.87 -14.03 -8.47
C TYR A 209 2.94 -15.08 -9.10
N TRP A 210 3.15 -16.40 -8.88
CA TRP A 210 2.40 -17.44 -9.56
C TRP A 210 1.66 -18.43 -8.65
N SER A 211 1.93 -18.47 -7.34
CA SER A 211 1.21 -19.35 -6.43
C SER A 211 -0.09 -18.72 -5.91
N CYS A 212 -1.11 -19.56 -5.74
CA CYS A 212 -2.36 -19.20 -5.10
C CYS A 212 -2.21 -19.35 -3.59
N TYR A 213 -2.70 -18.40 -2.81
CA TYR A 213 -2.84 -18.56 -1.36
C TYR A 213 -3.98 -19.53 -1.06
N SER A 214 -3.76 -20.46 -0.15
CA SER A 214 -4.82 -21.30 0.40
C SER A 214 -5.72 -20.53 1.37
N ASP A 215 -6.91 -21.05 1.61
CA ASP A 215 -7.85 -20.47 2.57
C ASP A 215 -7.26 -20.40 3.98
N GLN A 216 -6.50 -21.42 4.39
CA GLN A 216 -5.83 -21.44 5.70
C GLN A 216 -4.77 -20.34 5.84
N GLU A 217 -3.98 -20.07 4.80
CA GLU A 217 -3.02 -18.96 4.78
C GLU A 217 -3.74 -17.62 4.86
N LEU A 218 -4.81 -17.45 4.07
CA LEU A 218 -5.63 -16.23 4.07
C LEU A 218 -6.33 -16.01 5.41
N GLU A 219 -6.83 -17.05 6.07
CA GLU A 219 -7.43 -16.96 7.41
C GLU A 219 -6.41 -16.49 8.45
N SER A 220 -5.20 -17.06 8.43
CA SER A 220 -4.10 -16.59 9.28
C SER A 220 -3.77 -15.12 9.07
N TRP A 221 -3.73 -14.69 7.80
CA TRP A 221 -3.54 -13.28 7.47
C TRP A 221 -4.72 -12.40 7.89
N ALA A 222 -5.97 -12.84 7.69
CA ALA A 222 -7.16 -12.10 8.12
C ALA A 222 -7.13 -11.81 9.62
N GLN A 223 -6.75 -12.77 10.45
CA GLN A 223 -6.60 -12.59 11.91
C GLN A 223 -5.53 -11.56 12.27
N ARG A 224 -4.38 -11.57 11.58
CA ARG A 224 -3.30 -10.60 11.78
C ARG A 224 -3.70 -9.19 11.33
N ILE A 225 -4.36 -9.10 10.18
CA ILE A 225 -4.87 -7.85 9.61
C ILE A 225 -5.95 -7.25 10.50
N SER A 226 -6.89 -8.05 11.01
CA SER A 226 -7.94 -7.59 11.93
C SER A 226 -7.37 -7.00 13.22
N ARG A 227 -6.25 -7.53 13.72
CA ARG A 227 -5.54 -6.94 14.86
C ARG A 227 -4.87 -5.61 14.48
N MET A 228 -4.20 -5.54 13.33
CA MET A 228 -3.59 -4.32 12.80
C MET A 228 -4.61 -3.21 12.59
N ALA A 229 -5.81 -3.55 12.10
CA ALA A 229 -6.90 -2.60 11.86
C ALA A 229 -7.40 -1.89 13.12
N GLN A 230 -7.06 -2.36 14.31
CA GLN A 230 -7.36 -1.67 15.57
C GLN A 230 -6.39 -0.52 15.87
N GLU A 231 -5.25 -0.48 15.18
CA GLU A 231 -4.17 0.49 15.38
C GLU A 231 -4.14 1.58 14.30
N VAL A 232 -4.90 1.41 13.19
CA VAL A 232 -4.86 2.29 12.01
C VAL A 232 -6.26 2.69 11.54
N ASN A 233 -6.36 3.76 10.78
CA ASN A 233 -7.63 4.23 10.21
C ASN A 233 -8.00 3.52 8.90
N THR A 234 -6.99 3.04 8.17
CA THR A 234 -7.17 2.44 6.84
C THR A 234 -6.17 1.31 6.61
N VAL A 235 -6.62 0.24 5.96
CA VAL A 235 -5.79 -0.89 5.56
C VAL A 235 -5.85 -1.05 4.05
N TYR A 236 -4.71 -0.92 3.38
CA TYR A 236 -4.54 -1.15 1.94
C TYR A 236 -3.88 -2.51 1.72
N ILE A 237 -4.50 -3.34 0.88
CA ILE A 237 -4.04 -4.72 0.62
C ILE A 237 -4.02 -4.98 -0.88
N TYR A 238 -2.86 -5.41 -1.40
CA TYR A 238 -2.71 -5.68 -2.83
C TYR A 238 -2.10 -7.05 -3.10
N PHE A 239 -2.83 -7.84 -3.86
CA PHE A 239 -2.36 -9.14 -4.34
C PHE A 239 -1.61 -8.98 -5.67
N ASN A 240 -0.38 -9.50 -5.72
CA ASN A 240 0.54 -9.42 -6.86
C ASN A 240 0.88 -10.82 -7.43
N ASN A 241 0.11 -11.84 -7.09
CA ASN A 241 0.17 -13.18 -7.65
C ASN A 241 -0.83 -13.30 -8.82
N ASP A 242 -0.54 -12.58 -9.91
CA ASP A 242 -1.47 -12.35 -11.03
C ASP A 242 -1.67 -13.54 -11.97
N ALA A 243 -0.81 -14.56 -11.91
CA ALA A 243 -0.96 -15.77 -12.71
C ALA A 243 -2.36 -16.41 -12.52
N GLN A 244 -2.99 -16.79 -13.62
CA GLN A 244 -4.34 -17.41 -13.64
C GLN A 244 -5.41 -16.60 -12.86
N ALA A 245 -5.26 -15.30 -12.73
CA ALA A 245 -6.11 -14.42 -11.92
C ALA A 245 -6.21 -14.82 -10.43
N PHE A 246 -5.23 -15.50 -9.87
CA PHE A 246 -5.20 -15.84 -8.45
C PHE A 246 -5.27 -14.60 -7.55
N ALA A 247 -4.66 -13.49 -7.95
CA ALA A 247 -4.77 -12.22 -7.25
C ALA A 247 -6.22 -11.77 -7.03
N VAL A 248 -7.07 -11.95 -8.06
CA VAL A 248 -8.51 -11.62 -8.00
C VAL A 248 -9.24 -12.55 -7.03
N SER A 249 -9.00 -13.85 -7.13
CA SER A 249 -9.61 -14.88 -6.27
C SER A 249 -9.22 -14.64 -4.80
N ASN A 250 -7.91 -14.55 -4.52
CA ASN A 250 -7.41 -14.37 -3.15
C ASN A 250 -7.87 -13.04 -2.53
N ALA A 251 -7.92 -11.94 -3.31
CA ALA A 251 -8.43 -10.66 -2.84
C ALA A 251 -9.90 -10.75 -2.40
N ARG A 252 -10.76 -11.42 -3.18
CA ARG A 252 -12.17 -11.64 -2.83
C ARG A 252 -12.34 -12.55 -1.61
N THR A 253 -11.57 -13.65 -1.54
CA THR A 253 -11.60 -14.56 -0.39
C THR A 253 -11.20 -13.83 0.89
N LEU A 254 -10.11 -13.06 0.87
CA LEU A 254 -9.66 -12.30 2.03
C LEU A 254 -10.68 -11.21 2.43
N ALA A 255 -11.30 -10.52 1.47
CA ALA A 255 -12.35 -9.53 1.74
C ALA A 255 -13.55 -10.18 2.47
N GLY A 256 -14.01 -11.35 2.00
CA GLY A 256 -15.06 -12.11 2.67
C GLY A 256 -14.70 -12.53 4.09
N MET A 257 -13.45 -12.96 4.34
CA MET A 257 -12.96 -13.34 5.68
C MET A 257 -12.86 -12.13 6.62
N LEU A 258 -12.62 -10.93 6.10
CA LEU A 258 -12.57 -9.67 6.85
C LEU A 258 -13.96 -9.02 7.02
N GLY A 259 -14.99 -9.54 6.34
CA GLY A 259 -16.36 -9.02 6.40
C GLY A 259 -16.57 -7.70 5.67
N VAL A 260 -15.83 -7.46 4.58
CA VAL A 260 -15.82 -6.23 3.78
C VAL A 260 -15.96 -6.50 2.29
#